data_f8569b389aab7e68d328249294c0c7e8
#
_entry.id   f8569b389aab7e68d328249294c0c7e8
#
_cell.length_a   1.000
_cell.length_b   1.000
_cell.length_c   1.000
_cell.angle_alpha   90.00
_cell.angle_beta   90.00
_cell.angle_gamma   90.00
#
_symmetry.space_group_name_H-M   'P 1'
#
loop_
_entity.id
_entity.type
_entity.pdbx_description
1 polymer ?
#
loop_
_entity_poly.entity_id
_entity_poly.type
_entity_poly.pdbx_seq_one_letter_code
_entity_poly.pdbx_strand_id
1 'polypeptide(L)'
;MWGRRGMGGRLLAVLAGLAAVVLAGCSTPTYDPPPTVASSPDYRYLIGTGDSVNVIVWRNPELSMTVPVRPDGRLTMPLVEDLQALGRTPTELARDIEKALSKFVRDPVVTVIVAGASGPFGEQIRIIGEAAKPQALPYRQNMTILDVMIAVGGLTDFADGNKTVLVRGAEQGKMYTVRLNDLIKRGDISVNVDMKPGDVLIIPQSWF
;
A
#
# COMPACT_ATOMS: atom_id res chain seq x y z
N MET A 1 -48.51 21.31 -58.85
CA MET A 1 -47.08 20.88 -58.69
C MET A 1 -46.69 21.06 -57.24
N TRP A 2 -46.80 20.04 -56.43
CA TRP A 2 -46.44 20.07 -55.03
C TRP A 2 -45.22 19.19 -54.77
N GLY A 3 -44.15 19.81 -54.28
CA GLY A 3 -42.85 19.20 -54.09
C GLY A 3 -42.82 18.20 -52.93
N ARG A 4 -42.42 16.97 -53.23
CA ARG A 4 -42.04 15.92 -52.28
C ARG A 4 -40.66 16.29 -51.70
N ARG A 5 -40.60 17.15 -50.70
CA ARG A 5 -39.39 17.37 -49.85
C ARG A 5 -39.60 16.62 -48.55
N GLY A 6 -38.98 15.53 -48.33
CA GLY A 6 -37.73 15.43 -47.63
C GLY A 6 -37.93 14.63 -46.37
N MET A 7 -38.63 13.43 -46.39
CA MET A 7 -38.70 12.51 -45.24
C MET A 7 -37.34 11.75 -45.03
N GLY A 8 -36.54 11.61 -46.10
CA GLY A 8 -35.25 10.96 -46.03
C GLY A 8 -34.15 11.75 -45.33
N GLY A 9 -34.21 13.11 -45.41
CA GLY A 9 -33.18 13.95 -44.77
C GLY A 9 -33.32 14.03 -43.25
N ARG A 10 -34.54 13.91 -42.73
CA ARG A 10 -34.77 13.86 -41.28
C ARG A 10 -34.41 12.55 -40.64
N LEU A 11 -34.60 11.42 -41.36
CA LEU A 11 -34.16 10.10 -40.88
C LEU A 11 -32.65 9.99 -40.86
N LEU A 12 -31.94 10.49 -41.85
CA LEU A 12 -30.47 10.52 -41.91
C LEU A 12 -29.86 11.38 -40.79
N ALA A 13 -30.48 12.54 -40.46
CA ALA A 13 -30.03 13.41 -39.39
C ALA A 13 -30.24 12.78 -38.01
N VAL A 14 -31.33 12.04 -37.80
CA VAL A 14 -31.58 11.32 -36.54
C VAL A 14 -30.63 10.12 -36.37
N LEU A 15 -30.37 9.38 -37.44
CA LEU A 15 -29.39 8.28 -37.40
C LEU A 15 -27.96 8.77 -37.19
N ALA A 16 -27.57 9.90 -37.79
CA ALA A 16 -26.26 10.51 -37.56
C ALA A 16 -26.11 11.03 -36.13
N GLY A 17 -27.18 11.61 -35.54
CA GLY A 17 -27.22 12.06 -34.15
C GLY A 17 -27.12 10.90 -33.14
N LEU A 18 -27.80 9.78 -33.42
CA LEU A 18 -27.74 8.59 -32.57
C LEU A 18 -26.33 7.93 -32.63
N ALA A 19 -25.71 7.90 -33.80
CA ALA A 19 -24.35 7.37 -33.95
C ALA A 19 -23.30 8.22 -33.23
N ALA A 20 -23.47 9.56 -33.21
CA ALA A 20 -22.57 10.46 -32.49
C ALA A 20 -22.64 10.30 -30.95
N VAL A 21 -23.81 9.96 -30.40
CA VAL A 21 -24.00 9.74 -28.96
C VAL A 21 -23.35 8.41 -28.50
N VAL A 22 -23.34 7.40 -29.36
CA VAL A 22 -22.72 6.08 -29.01
C VAL A 22 -21.18 6.14 -29.03
N LEU A 23 -20.57 7.07 -29.75
CA LEU A 23 -19.11 7.25 -29.78
C LEU A 23 -18.54 8.05 -28.59
N ALA A 24 -19.39 8.68 -27.77
CA ALA A 24 -18.95 9.51 -26.63
C ALA A 24 -18.70 8.72 -25.34
N GLY A 25 -18.85 7.40 -25.34
CA GLY A 25 -18.90 6.62 -24.10
C GLY A 25 -17.83 5.61 -23.91
N CYS A 26 -16.56 5.94 -23.70
CA CYS A 26 -15.58 5.14 -22.95
C CYS A 26 -14.26 5.91 -22.85
N SER A 27 -14.26 7.08 -22.17
CA SER A 27 -12.99 7.64 -21.73
C SER A 27 -12.61 6.94 -20.43
N THR A 28 -11.59 6.10 -20.45
CA THR A 28 -10.92 5.62 -19.23
C THR A 28 -10.39 6.84 -18.48
N PRO A 29 -10.68 6.96 -17.18
CA PRO A 29 -10.15 8.08 -16.39
C PRO A 29 -8.63 8.04 -16.44
N THR A 30 -8.01 9.14 -16.88
CA THR A 30 -6.56 9.34 -16.85
C THR A 30 -6.27 10.24 -15.68
N TYR A 31 -5.45 9.77 -14.75
CA TYR A 31 -5.00 10.56 -13.59
C TYR A 31 -3.63 11.17 -13.89
N ASP A 32 -3.30 12.24 -13.20
CA ASP A 32 -1.98 12.88 -13.28
C ASP A 32 -0.87 11.88 -12.87
N PRO A 33 0.36 12.03 -13.39
CA PRO A 33 1.50 11.25 -12.90
C PRO A 33 1.80 11.61 -11.44
N PRO A 34 2.25 10.66 -10.62
CA PRO A 34 2.60 10.95 -9.24
C PRO A 34 3.85 11.85 -9.16
N PRO A 35 3.98 12.66 -8.10
CA PRO A 35 5.19 13.44 -7.88
C PRO A 35 6.38 12.49 -7.65
N THR A 36 7.51 12.78 -8.32
CA THR A 36 8.73 11.95 -8.30
C THR A 36 9.52 12.01 -6.98
N VAL A 37 9.21 12.96 -6.10
CA VAL A 37 9.90 13.12 -4.82
C VAL A 37 8.92 12.87 -3.68
N ALA A 38 9.13 11.81 -2.95
CA ALA A 38 8.32 11.56 -1.77
C ALA A 38 8.91 10.59 -0.76
N SER A 39 10.22 10.43 -0.63
CA SER A 39 10.73 9.73 0.55
C SER A 39 10.32 10.53 1.79
N SER A 40 9.65 9.90 2.73
CA SER A 40 9.44 10.48 4.06
C SER A 40 10.77 10.34 4.81
N PRO A 41 11.55 11.41 4.99
CA PRO A 41 12.91 11.31 5.56
C PRO A 41 12.89 10.82 7.01
N ASP A 42 11.76 10.91 7.69
CA ASP A 42 11.58 10.59 9.12
C ASP A 42 10.66 9.38 9.37
N TYR A 43 10.61 8.42 8.44
CA TYR A 43 9.81 7.21 8.69
C TYR A 43 10.34 6.46 9.90
N ARG A 44 9.46 6.20 10.87
CA ARG A 44 9.71 5.35 12.03
C ARG A 44 8.83 4.12 11.96
N TYR A 45 9.44 2.96 12.08
CA TYR A 45 8.70 1.71 12.13
C TYR A 45 7.74 1.71 13.32
N LEU A 46 6.48 1.44 13.05
CA LEU A 46 5.44 1.22 14.05
C LEU A 46 5.13 -0.28 14.12
N ILE A 47 5.01 -0.78 15.33
CA ILE A 47 4.67 -2.18 15.59
C ILE A 47 3.24 -2.44 15.11
N GLY A 48 3.08 -3.50 14.32
CA GLY A 48 1.80 -3.95 13.77
C GLY A 48 1.26 -5.21 14.45
N THR A 49 0.02 -5.55 14.14
CA THR A 49 -0.58 -6.83 14.56
C THR A 49 0.10 -7.98 13.80
N GLY A 50 0.43 -9.06 14.51
CA GLY A 50 1.15 -10.19 13.94
C GLY A 50 2.67 -10.04 13.92
N ASP A 51 3.21 -8.88 14.28
CA ASP A 51 4.64 -8.73 14.48
C ASP A 51 5.10 -9.60 15.65
N SER A 52 6.34 -10.07 15.56
CA SER A 52 7.02 -10.77 16.63
C SER A 52 8.07 -9.88 17.27
N VAL A 53 7.96 -9.63 18.55
CA VAL A 53 8.89 -8.79 19.29
C VAL A 53 9.66 -9.62 20.32
N ASN A 54 10.97 -9.48 20.32
CA ASN A 54 11.83 -10.06 21.34
C ASN A 54 12.06 -9.02 22.43
N VAL A 55 11.51 -9.29 23.60
CA VAL A 55 11.63 -8.45 24.81
C VAL A 55 12.76 -8.99 25.65
N ILE A 56 13.77 -8.17 25.89
CA ILE A 56 14.92 -8.51 26.75
C ILE A 56 14.86 -7.63 28.00
N VAL A 57 14.70 -8.27 29.16
CA VAL A 57 14.72 -7.59 30.48
C VAL A 57 16.07 -7.83 31.12
N TRP A 58 16.85 -6.76 31.25
CA TRP A 58 18.21 -6.84 31.79
C TRP A 58 18.22 -7.46 33.20
N ARG A 59 19.11 -8.42 33.42
CA ARG A 59 19.26 -9.20 34.67
C ARG A 59 18.06 -10.07 35.07
N ASN A 60 17.03 -10.19 34.21
CA ASN A 60 15.85 -11.01 34.46
C ASN A 60 15.56 -11.88 33.22
N PRO A 61 16.38 -12.92 32.95
CA PRO A 61 16.21 -13.76 31.77
C PRO A 61 14.87 -14.52 31.78
N GLU A 62 14.29 -14.78 32.96
CA GLU A 62 12.98 -15.42 33.13
C GLU A 62 11.81 -14.55 32.66
N LEU A 63 12.01 -13.23 32.52
CA LEU A 63 11.05 -12.28 31.97
C LEU A 63 11.34 -11.99 30.49
N SER A 64 12.49 -12.43 29.98
CA SER A 64 12.92 -12.17 28.60
C SER A 64 12.38 -13.25 27.65
N MET A 65 11.65 -12.82 26.60
CA MET A 65 11.05 -13.77 25.65
C MET A 65 10.66 -13.09 24.35
N THR A 66 10.42 -13.92 23.34
CA THR A 66 9.79 -13.47 22.09
C THR A 66 8.28 -13.65 22.20
N VAL A 67 7.52 -12.59 21.93
CA VAL A 67 6.06 -12.60 21.99
C VAL A 67 5.47 -12.03 20.70
N PRO A 68 4.38 -12.64 20.18
CA PRO A 68 3.64 -12.08 19.06
C PRO A 68 2.73 -10.94 19.54
N VAL A 69 2.56 -9.94 18.70
CA VAL A 69 1.52 -8.92 18.87
C VAL A 69 0.19 -9.52 18.41
N ARG A 70 -0.76 -9.57 19.32
CA ARG A 70 -2.08 -10.17 19.10
C ARG A 70 -2.89 -9.38 18.07
N PRO A 71 -3.94 -9.97 17.46
CA PRO A 71 -4.82 -9.27 16.51
C PRO A 71 -5.51 -8.02 17.09
N ASP A 72 -5.69 -7.96 18.43
CA ASP A 72 -6.22 -6.77 19.11
C ASP A 72 -5.16 -5.67 19.35
N GLY A 73 -3.92 -5.88 18.87
CA GLY A 73 -2.82 -4.94 18.97
C GLY A 73 -2.10 -4.93 20.32
N ARG A 74 -2.38 -5.90 21.18
CA ARG A 74 -1.77 -6.03 22.50
C ARG A 74 -0.78 -7.19 22.57
N LEU A 75 0.11 -7.12 23.55
CA LEU A 75 0.99 -8.26 23.90
C LEU A 75 0.82 -8.62 25.37
N THR A 76 1.19 -9.85 25.70
CA THR A 76 1.21 -10.38 27.08
C THR A 76 2.53 -11.08 27.30
N MET A 77 3.19 -10.79 28.42
CA MET A 77 4.41 -11.41 28.88
C MET A 77 4.34 -11.63 30.39
N PRO A 78 5.26 -12.37 31.02
CA PRO A 78 5.24 -12.52 32.47
C PRO A 78 5.17 -11.20 33.21
N LEU A 79 4.26 -11.08 34.17
CA LEU A 79 3.97 -9.90 34.99
C LEU A 79 3.36 -8.69 34.24
N VAL A 80 3.21 -8.76 32.92
CA VAL A 80 2.63 -7.68 32.10
C VAL A 80 1.55 -8.24 31.19
N GLU A 81 0.30 -7.94 31.50
CA GLU A 81 -0.85 -8.40 30.74
C GLU A 81 -1.44 -7.26 29.92
N ASP A 82 -1.92 -7.59 28.70
CA ASP A 82 -2.71 -6.71 27.82
C ASP A 82 -2.08 -5.33 27.55
N LEU A 83 -0.76 -5.27 27.39
CA LEU A 83 -0.06 -4.03 27.07
C LEU A 83 -0.26 -3.65 25.60
N GLN A 84 -0.61 -2.39 25.34
CA GLN A 84 -0.77 -1.86 23.98
C GLN A 84 0.58 -1.81 23.26
N ALA A 85 0.69 -2.52 22.14
CA ALA A 85 1.89 -2.59 21.29
C ALA A 85 1.65 -1.98 19.90
N LEU A 86 0.45 -2.15 19.34
CA LEU A 86 0.08 -1.61 18.03
C LEU A 86 0.26 -0.09 17.99
N GLY A 87 0.97 0.38 16.96
CA GLY A 87 1.21 1.81 16.73
C GLY A 87 2.30 2.42 17.62
N ARG A 88 2.98 1.60 18.45
CA ARG A 88 4.15 2.02 19.22
C ARG A 88 5.43 1.79 18.43
N THR A 89 6.42 2.63 18.62
CA THR A 89 7.79 2.30 18.23
C THR A 89 8.37 1.26 19.19
N PRO A 90 9.40 0.48 18.81
CA PRO A 90 10.05 -0.45 19.71
C PRO A 90 10.58 0.21 21.00
N THR A 91 11.07 1.44 20.88
CA THR A 91 11.57 2.22 22.04
C THR A 91 10.44 2.63 22.97
N GLU A 92 9.31 3.11 22.45
CA GLU A 92 8.15 3.46 23.27
C GLU A 92 7.59 2.23 23.97
N LEU A 93 7.47 1.10 23.26
CA LEU A 93 7.03 -0.16 23.84
C LEU A 93 7.96 -0.61 24.97
N ALA A 94 9.28 -0.47 24.81
CA ALA A 94 10.23 -0.77 25.89
C ALA A 94 9.98 0.07 27.14
N ARG A 95 9.74 1.36 26.99
CA ARG A 95 9.41 2.27 28.14
C ARG A 95 8.08 1.90 28.78
N ASP A 96 7.08 1.54 27.97
CA ASP A 96 5.77 1.10 28.50
C ASP A 96 5.90 -0.21 29.30
N ILE A 97 6.73 -1.16 28.83
CA ILE A 97 7.02 -2.42 29.54
C ILE A 97 7.75 -2.12 30.87
N GLU A 98 8.79 -1.27 30.86
CA GLU A 98 9.51 -0.87 32.09
C GLU A 98 8.57 -0.31 33.14
N LYS A 99 7.67 0.59 32.71
CA LYS A 99 6.66 1.19 33.59
C LYS A 99 5.72 0.13 34.19
N ALA A 100 5.32 -0.86 33.38
CA ALA A 100 4.47 -1.95 33.85
C ALA A 100 5.21 -2.86 34.84
N LEU A 101 6.46 -3.23 34.53
CA LEU A 101 7.30 -4.08 35.37
C LEU A 101 7.77 -3.42 36.66
N SER A 102 7.83 -2.09 36.75
CA SER A 102 8.33 -1.36 37.95
C SER A 102 7.52 -1.66 39.20
N LYS A 103 6.31 -2.20 39.10
CA LYS A 103 5.49 -2.67 40.21
C LYS A 103 6.04 -3.97 40.85
N PHE A 104 6.82 -4.74 40.11
CA PHE A 104 7.28 -6.08 40.50
C PHE A 104 8.79 -6.18 40.56
N VAL A 105 9.48 -5.42 39.70
CA VAL A 105 10.93 -5.45 39.52
C VAL A 105 11.50 -4.06 39.83
N ARG A 106 12.55 -3.99 40.61
CA ARG A 106 13.22 -2.74 40.90
C ARG A 106 14.10 -2.32 39.72
N ASP A 107 13.93 -1.08 39.26
CA ASP A 107 14.71 -0.45 38.18
C ASP A 107 14.84 -1.33 36.93
N PRO A 108 13.73 -1.81 36.33
CA PRO A 108 13.81 -2.68 35.17
C PRO A 108 14.35 -1.92 33.96
N VAL A 109 15.28 -2.53 33.20
CA VAL A 109 15.77 -1.99 31.93
C VAL A 109 15.35 -2.95 30.83
N VAL A 110 14.59 -2.47 29.87
CA VAL A 110 14.01 -3.28 28.79
C VAL A 110 14.49 -2.83 27.42
N THR A 111 14.85 -3.81 26.60
CA THR A 111 15.11 -3.64 25.17
C THR A 111 14.09 -4.44 24.39
N VAL A 112 13.48 -3.81 23.38
CA VAL A 112 12.56 -4.46 22.44
C VAL A 112 13.20 -4.51 21.07
N ILE A 113 13.26 -5.72 20.50
CA ILE A 113 13.79 -5.98 19.15
C ILE A 113 12.65 -6.57 18.32
N VAL A 114 12.39 -6.00 17.15
CA VAL A 114 11.42 -6.57 16.22
C VAL A 114 12.06 -7.76 15.49
N ALA A 115 11.53 -8.95 15.72
CA ALA A 115 12.06 -10.19 15.13
C ALA A 115 11.35 -10.56 13.81
N GLY A 116 10.08 -10.16 13.64
CA GLY A 116 9.30 -10.36 12.41
C GLY A 116 8.45 -9.12 12.19
N ALA A 117 8.78 -8.35 11.15
CA ALA A 117 8.21 -7.05 10.87
C ALA A 117 7.20 -7.15 9.73
N SER A 118 5.92 -7.16 10.01
CA SER A 118 4.83 -6.99 9.04
C SER A 118 4.33 -5.54 9.01
N GLY A 119 4.51 -4.83 10.10
CA GLY A 119 4.01 -3.47 10.31
C GLY A 119 2.49 -3.38 10.45
N PRO A 120 1.97 -2.18 10.74
CA PRO A 120 0.54 -1.97 10.79
C PRO A 120 -0.11 -2.27 9.45
N PHE A 121 -1.28 -2.94 9.48
CA PHE A 121 -2.03 -3.28 8.26
C PHE A 121 -2.33 -2.06 7.38
N GLY A 122 -2.56 -0.90 7.99
CA GLY A 122 -2.80 0.36 7.27
C GLY A 122 -1.58 0.93 6.53
N GLU A 123 -0.36 0.47 6.85
CA GLU A 123 0.88 0.93 6.22
C GLU A 123 1.39 -0.04 5.13
N GLN A 124 0.79 -1.21 4.99
CA GLN A 124 1.19 -2.16 3.96
C GLN A 124 0.91 -1.63 2.56
N ILE A 125 1.83 -1.89 1.63
CA ILE A 125 1.63 -1.67 0.20
C ILE A 125 0.81 -2.84 -0.34
N ARG A 126 -0.32 -2.54 -0.96
CA ARG A 126 -1.22 -3.56 -1.49
C ARG A 126 -1.21 -3.55 -3.01
N ILE A 127 -1.00 -4.70 -3.59
CA ILE A 127 -0.95 -4.88 -5.05
C ILE A 127 -2.09 -5.79 -5.46
N ILE A 128 -2.95 -5.31 -6.34
CA ILE A 128 -4.11 -6.02 -6.87
C ILE A 128 -4.15 -5.97 -8.41
N GLY A 129 -4.81 -6.94 -9.01
CA GLY A 129 -4.96 -7.06 -10.46
C GLY A 129 -3.86 -7.88 -11.09
N GLU A 130 -3.39 -7.48 -12.27
CA GLU A 130 -2.52 -8.23 -13.17
C GLU A 130 -1.02 -8.16 -12.81
N ALA A 131 -0.68 -8.29 -11.52
CA ALA A 131 0.66 -8.65 -11.09
C ALA A 131 0.84 -10.18 -11.12
N ALA A 132 2.07 -10.67 -11.31
CA ALA A 132 2.33 -12.11 -11.31
C ALA A 132 1.97 -12.78 -9.98
N LYS A 133 2.15 -12.08 -8.87
CA LYS A 133 1.77 -12.51 -7.51
C LYS A 133 1.15 -11.34 -6.75
N PRO A 134 -0.15 -11.05 -6.92
CA PRO A 134 -0.84 -10.01 -6.16
C PRO A 134 -0.75 -10.31 -4.66
N GLN A 135 -0.29 -9.35 -3.86
CA GLN A 135 -0.11 -9.52 -2.42
C GLN A 135 0.00 -8.17 -1.71
N ALA A 136 -0.05 -8.20 -0.39
CA ALA A 136 0.34 -7.09 0.46
C ALA A 136 1.81 -7.24 0.87
N LEU A 137 2.56 -6.14 0.81
CA LEU A 137 3.97 -6.08 1.18
C LEU A 137 4.15 -5.14 2.37
N PRO A 138 4.99 -5.47 3.35
CA PRO A 138 5.36 -4.52 4.39
C PRO A 138 6.09 -3.33 3.74
N TYR A 139 5.70 -2.11 4.12
CA TYR A 139 6.41 -0.92 3.65
C TYR A 139 7.83 -0.88 4.22
N ARG A 140 8.77 -0.46 3.39
CA ARG A 140 10.16 -0.19 3.78
C ARG A 140 10.52 1.22 3.38
N GLN A 141 11.31 1.90 4.21
CA GLN A 141 11.79 3.23 3.88
C GLN A 141 12.55 3.23 2.54
N ASN A 142 12.30 4.24 1.72
CA ASN A 142 12.85 4.39 0.36
C ASN A 142 12.43 3.29 -0.64
N MET A 143 11.34 2.56 -0.35
CA MET A 143 10.78 1.58 -1.28
C MET A 143 10.18 2.29 -2.48
N THR A 144 10.53 1.81 -3.68
CA THR A 144 10.03 2.34 -4.96
C THR A 144 9.05 1.38 -5.62
N ILE A 145 8.35 1.85 -6.66
CA ILE A 145 7.48 0.97 -7.47
C ILE A 145 8.29 -0.18 -8.10
N LEU A 146 9.53 0.06 -8.50
CA LEU A 146 10.38 -1.00 -9.06
C LEU A 146 10.62 -2.12 -8.03
N ASP A 147 10.87 -1.77 -6.77
CA ASP A 147 11.03 -2.76 -5.69
C ASP A 147 9.75 -3.57 -5.48
N VAL A 148 8.60 -2.90 -5.55
CA VAL A 148 7.29 -3.58 -5.51
C VAL A 148 7.15 -4.55 -6.66
N MET A 149 7.47 -4.16 -7.90
CA MET A 149 7.39 -5.02 -9.07
C MET A 149 8.33 -6.23 -8.98
N ILE A 150 9.54 -6.05 -8.44
CA ILE A 150 10.46 -7.17 -8.17
C ILE A 150 9.84 -8.14 -7.16
N ALA A 151 9.27 -7.64 -6.08
CA ALA A 151 8.69 -8.46 -5.01
C ALA A 151 7.46 -9.28 -5.48
N VAL A 152 6.64 -8.74 -6.38
CA VAL A 152 5.47 -9.44 -6.94
C VAL A 152 5.77 -10.26 -8.20
N GLY A 153 7.02 -10.26 -8.68
CA GLY A 153 7.44 -11.02 -9.86
C GLY A 153 7.06 -10.39 -11.20
N GLY A 154 6.80 -9.07 -11.22
CA GLY A 154 6.45 -8.32 -12.44
C GLY A 154 4.97 -8.34 -12.79
N LEU A 155 4.69 -8.06 -14.06
CA LEU A 155 3.37 -8.03 -14.65
C LEU A 155 3.03 -9.35 -15.34
N THR A 156 1.74 -9.71 -15.41
CA THR A 156 1.28 -10.79 -16.29
C THR A 156 1.27 -10.33 -17.75
N ASP A 157 1.15 -11.29 -18.69
CA ASP A 157 1.03 -10.98 -20.12
C ASP A 157 -0.27 -10.23 -20.46
N PHE A 158 -1.26 -10.30 -19.57
CA PHE A 158 -2.57 -9.64 -19.73
C PHE A 158 -2.64 -8.27 -19.12
N ALA A 159 -1.57 -7.78 -18.50
CA ALA A 159 -1.56 -6.50 -17.77
C ALA A 159 -1.53 -5.30 -18.75
N ASP A 160 -2.41 -4.32 -18.52
CA ASP A 160 -2.25 -2.97 -19.06
C ASP A 160 -1.40 -2.11 -18.12
N GLY A 161 -0.09 -2.39 -18.11
CA GLY A 161 0.83 -1.77 -17.15
C GLY A 161 0.95 -0.25 -17.28
N ASN A 162 0.63 0.34 -18.45
CA ASN A 162 0.67 1.80 -18.61
C ASN A 162 -0.61 2.52 -18.13
N LYS A 163 -1.65 1.76 -17.77
CA LYS A 163 -2.86 2.27 -17.11
C LYS A 163 -2.93 1.86 -15.64
N THR A 164 -1.82 1.48 -15.05
CA THR A 164 -1.75 1.19 -13.61
C THR A 164 -2.10 2.42 -12.79
N VAL A 165 -2.93 2.22 -11.78
CA VAL A 165 -3.36 3.28 -10.86
C VAL A 165 -2.69 3.10 -9.52
N LEU A 166 -1.99 4.13 -9.06
CA LEU A 166 -1.47 4.25 -7.71
C LEU A 166 -2.44 5.08 -6.87
N VAL A 167 -2.99 4.48 -5.83
CA VAL A 167 -3.87 5.15 -4.86
C VAL A 167 -3.05 5.48 -3.61
N ARG A 168 -2.89 6.76 -3.31
CA ARG A 168 -2.12 7.24 -2.15
C ARG A 168 -2.99 7.21 -0.89
N GLY A 169 -2.73 6.28 0.01
CA GLY A 169 -3.45 6.21 1.30
C GLY A 169 -3.28 7.47 2.15
N ALA A 170 -2.07 7.99 2.24
CA ALA A 170 -1.76 9.20 3.01
C ALA A 170 -2.36 10.50 2.42
N GLU A 171 -2.81 10.50 1.17
CA GLU A 171 -3.40 11.64 0.46
C GLU A 171 -4.92 11.47 0.25
N GLN A 172 -5.60 10.87 1.22
CA GLN A 172 -7.06 10.65 1.19
C GLN A 172 -7.54 9.86 -0.04
N GLY A 173 -6.73 8.93 -0.52
CA GLY A 173 -7.07 8.10 -1.67
C GLY A 173 -6.89 8.79 -3.02
N LYS A 174 -6.06 9.82 -3.12
CA LYS A 174 -5.74 10.45 -4.40
C LYS A 174 -5.13 9.43 -5.35
N MET A 175 -5.59 9.46 -6.60
CA MET A 175 -5.22 8.50 -7.64
C MET A 175 -4.23 9.12 -8.62
N TYR A 176 -3.24 8.32 -9.03
CA TYR A 176 -2.23 8.69 -10.00
C TYR A 176 -2.06 7.59 -11.03
N THR A 177 -1.76 7.94 -12.26
CA THR A 177 -1.44 6.95 -13.32
C THR A 177 0.06 6.69 -13.35
N VAL A 178 0.45 5.41 -13.32
CA VAL A 178 1.84 4.96 -13.41
C VAL A 178 2.03 4.09 -14.65
N ARG A 179 3.09 4.35 -15.42
CA ARG A 179 3.40 3.64 -16.68
C ARG A 179 4.39 2.50 -16.42
N LEU A 180 3.92 1.40 -15.81
CA LEU A 180 4.77 0.26 -15.46
C LEU A 180 5.42 -0.44 -16.66
N ASN A 181 4.76 -0.48 -17.82
CA ASN A 181 5.38 -1.06 -19.02
C ASN A 181 6.58 -0.24 -19.51
N ASP A 182 6.52 1.09 -19.37
CA ASP A 182 7.66 1.95 -19.75
C ASP A 182 8.81 1.74 -18.76
N LEU A 183 8.52 1.62 -17.46
CA LEU A 183 9.51 1.32 -16.45
C LEU A 183 10.19 -0.06 -16.68
N ILE A 184 9.38 -1.12 -16.85
CA ILE A 184 9.89 -2.50 -16.83
C ILE A 184 10.42 -2.93 -18.20
N LYS A 185 9.68 -2.60 -19.30
CA LYS A 185 10.01 -3.09 -20.64
C LYS A 185 10.92 -2.13 -21.44
N ARG A 186 10.85 -0.80 -21.12
CA ARG A 186 11.64 0.22 -21.82
C ARG A 186 12.79 0.78 -21.00
N GLY A 187 12.83 0.46 -19.68
CA GLY A 187 13.85 0.96 -18.77
C GLY A 187 13.71 2.46 -18.46
N ASP A 188 12.52 3.04 -18.61
CA ASP A 188 12.27 4.45 -18.32
C ASP A 188 12.22 4.66 -16.80
N ILE A 189 13.37 4.93 -16.22
CA ILE A 189 13.54 5.18 -14.79
C ILE A 189 12.85 6.48 -14.33
N SER A 190 12.51 7.39 -15.23
CA SER A 190 11.84 8.64 -14.86
C SER A 190 10.44 8.43 -14.30
N VAL A 191 9.83 7.27 -14.59
CA VAL A 191 8.50 6.90 -14.08
C VAL A 191 8.57 6.06 -12.78
N ASN A 192 9.78 5.78 -12.28
CA ASN A 192 9.96 5.11 -10.99
C ASN A 192 9.67 6.11 -9.86
N VAL A 193 8.67 5.83 -9.06
CA VAL A 193 8.24 6.71 -7.97
C VAL A 193 8.35 6.01 -6.64
N ASP A 194 8.59 6.80 -5.58
CA ASP A 194 8.64 6.28 -4.22
C ASP A 194 7.23 5.87 -3.74
N MET A 195 7.17 4.73 -3.08
CA MET A 195 5.97 4.26 -2.39
C MET A 195 5.85 4.94 -1.03
N LYS A 196 4.61 5.16 -0.58
CA LYS A 196 4.31 5.65 0.76
C LYS A 196 3.55 4.58 1.56
N PRO A 197 3.62 4.61 2.91
CA PRO A 197 2.82 3.71 3.72
C PRO A 197 1.33 3.76 3.36
N GLY A 198 0.72 2.59 3.20
CA GLY A 198 -0.70 2.46 2.86
C GLY A 198 -1.07 2.65 1.39
N ASP A 199 -0.09 2.75 0.49
CA ASP A 199 -0.35 2.85 -0.95
C ASP A 199 -0.98 1.57 -1.50
N VAL A 200 -1.88 1.73 -2.48
CA VAL A 200 -2.48 0.62 -3.22
C VAL A 200 -2.15 0.75 -4.70
N LEU A 201 -1.59 -0.30 -5.27
CA LEU A 201 -1.28 -0.39 -6.69
C LEU A 201 -2.31 -1.28 -7.39
N ILE A 202 -3.07 -0.71 -8.32
CA ILE A 202 -4.12 -1.38 -9.07
C ILE A 202 -3.65 -1.55 -10.51
N ILE A 203 -3.43 -2.79 -10.92
CA ILE A 203 -2.94 -3.12 -12.26
C ILE A 203 -4.11 -3.68 -13.08
N PRO A 204 -4.67 -2.92 -14.02
CA PRO A 204 -5.81 -3.38 -14.79
C PRO A 204 -5.40 -4.41 -15.83
N GLN A 205 -6.37 -5.21 -16.25
CA GLN A 205 -6.22 -6.12 -17.39
C GLN A 205 -6.29 -5.33 -18.70
N SER A 206 -5.47 -5.73 -19.66
CA SER A 206 -5.57 -5.28 -21.04
C SER A 206 -6.74 -5.97 -21.72
N TRP A 207 -7.55 -5.21 -22.42
CA TRP A 207 -8.68 -5.75 -23.19
C TRP A 207 -8.25 -6.10 -24.64
N PHE A 208 -6.95 -6.23 -24.91
CA PHE A 208 -6.33 -6.75 -26.17
C PHE A 208 -4.89 -6.24 -26.31
#